data_a7783588bd6af6c72ac8a3cb57c3aa1c
#
_entry.id   a7783588bd6af6c72ac8a3cb57c3aa1c
#
_cell.length_a   1.000
_cell.length_b   1.000
_cell.length_c   1.000
_cell.angle_alpha   90.00
_cell.angle_beta   90.00
_cell.angle_gamma   90.00
#
_symmetry.space_group_name_H-M   'P 1'
#
loop_
_entity.id
_entity.type
_entity.pdbx_description
1 polymer ?
#
loop_
_entity_poly.entity_id
_entity_poly.type
_entity_poly.pdbx_seq_one_letter_code
_entity_poly.pdbx_strand_id
1 'polypeptide(L)'
;MTDTERKYVLAIDQGTTSSRSILFNHAGEVVSVGQLEHEQIFPHAGWVEHDPNEIWDNVRQTVGMALGGAEANHHEVAAVGITNQRETTIIWDRATGEPVYNAIVWQDTRSQDLVDRLAADGGSDRFRSIVGETLSTYASITKIMWILENVPGVRERAERGELAFGNPDTWLIWNMTGGPEGGVHVTDVTNASRTMLMDLRTLQWREDICEIAGIPMSLLPEIRSSSEVYGYGRPKGLLPGKPIAGDLGDQQAATFGQACFQPGMAKNTYGTGCFMLMNTGTDPQLSDNGLITTVCYKIGDKPAVYALEGSIAVSGSLIQWLRDNLEIIATAPEVEALAASVDDNGGVYFVPAFSGLFAPHWRGDARGAIVGMTRYNTKAHIARAALEATAFQTREVLDAMEADSKVKLEQLRVDGGMTANDLLMQFQADILDTEVVLPVVAETTALGAAYAAGIAVGFWTGEEDVVANWSEAKRWKPEMEPAERERQLRQWKKAISKTLDWVDEDVK
;
A
#
# COMPACT_ATOMS: atom_id res chain seq x y z
N MET A 1 -4.45 -32.81 26.57
CA MET A 1 -3.72 -32.51 25.32
C MET A 1 -2.56 -31.65 25.74
N THR A 2 -1.34 -32.13 25.57
CA THR A 2 -0.13 -31.34 25.82
C THR A 2 -0.19 -30.11 24.93
N ASP A 3 -0.07 -28.95 25.53
CA ASP A 3 0.00 -27.64 24.85
C ASP A 3 1.18 -27.73 23.85
N THR A 4 0.88 -28.02 22.59
CA THR A 4 1.89 -28.01 21.54
C THR A 4 2.32 -26.57 21.46
N GLU A 5 3.56 -26.31 21.81
CA GLU A 5 4.12 -24.97 21.95
C GLU A 5 3.87 -24.19 20.66
N ARG A 6 3.05 -23.15 20.73
CA ARG A 6 2.78 -22.24 19.61
C ARG A 6 4.04 -21.42 19.39
N LYS A 7 4.76 -21.69 18.31
CA LYS A 7 6.09 -21.14 18.06
C LYS A 7 6.07 -19.99 17.07
N TYR A 8 5.08 -19.98 16.18
CA TYR A 8 5.08 -19.10 15.01
C TYR A 8 3.73 -18.44 14.79
N VAL A 9 3.76 -17.27 14.14
CA VAL A 9 2.61 -16.69 13.45
C VAL A 9 2.94 -16.72 11.96
N LEU A 10 1.97 -17.12 11.14
CA LEU A 10 2.09 -17.09 9.68
C LEU A 10 1.48 -15.79 9.17
N ALA A 11 2.22 -15.05 8.35
CA ALA A 11 1.69 -13.95 7.57
C ALA A 11 1.56 -14.35 6.09
N ILE A 12 0.45 -13.97 5.48
CA ILE A 12 0.24 -14.03 4.03
C ILE A 12 0.28 -12.60 3.51
N ASP A 13 1.21 -12.30 2.63
CA ASP A 13 1.38 -11.02 1.97
C ASP A 13 1.04 -11.18 0.48
N GLN A 14 -0.17 -10.77 0.12
CA GLN A 14 -0.66 -10.81 -1.26
C GLN A 14 -0.38 -9.48 -1.94
N GLY A 15 0.79 -9.35 -2.54
CA GLY A 15 1.23 -8.14 -3.24
C GLY A 15 0.74 -8.04 -4.68
N THR A 16 1.09 -6.95 -5.36
CA THR A 16 0.69 -6.69 -6.74
C THR A 16 1.31 -7.69 -7.73
N THR A 17 2.53 -8.16 -7.48
CA THR A 17 3.25 -9.04 -8.43
C THR A 17 3.47 -10.45 -7.93
N SER A 18 3.29 -10.69 -6.63
CA SER A 18 3.55 -12.00 -6.02
C SER A 18 2.74 -12.19 -4.75
N SER A 19 2.55 -13.45 -4.38
CA SER A 19 2.06 -13.85 -3.07
C SER A 19 3.21 -14.43 -2.26
N ARG A 20 3.31 -14.02 -0.99
CA ARG A 20 4.31 -14.51 -0.04
C ARG A 20 3.63 -15.05 1.21
N SER A 21 4.24 -16.07 1.79
CA SER A 21 3.87 -16.58 3.12
C SER A 21 5.13 -16.64 3.97
N ILE A 22 5.09 -16.01 5.14
CA ILE A 22 6.25 -15.83 5.99
C ILE A 22 5.92 -16.30 7.41
N LEU A 23 6.76 -17.16 7.98
CA LEU A 23 6.68 -17.55 9.38
C LEU A 23 7.55 -16.64 10.23
N PHE A 24 6.95 -16.09 11.27
CA PHE A 24 7.64 -15.27 12.27
C PHE A 24 7.64 -15.97 13.63
N ASN A 25 8.76 -15.90 14.35
CA ASN A 25 8.86 -16.34 15.74
C ASN A 25 8.39 -15.22 16.71
N HIS A 26 8.43 -15.50 18.01
CA HIS A 26 7.98 -14.56 19.03
C HIS A 26 8.82 -13.27 19.09
N ALA A 27 10.08 -13.32 18.66
CA ALA A 27 10.95 -12.14 18.56
C ALA A 27 10.65 -11.28 17.31
N GLY A 28 9.70 -11.68 16.46
CA GLY A 28 9.40 -11.00 15.19
C GLY A 28 10.41 -11.30 14.07
N GLU A 29 11.27 -12.31 14.25
CA GLU A 29 12.28 -12.68 13.24
C GLU A 29 11.66 -13.59 12.18
N VAL A 30 12.10 -13.42 10.93
CA VAL A 30 11.74 -14.28 9.81
C VAL A 30 12.38 -15.65 9.98
N VAL A 31 11.56 -16.71 10.02
CA VAL A 31 12.01 -18.09 10.13
C VAL A 31 12.05 -18.77 8.77
N SER A 32 11.05 -18.57 7.95
CA SER A 32 10.95 -19.15 6.61
C SER A 32 10.05 -18.32 5.72
N VAL A 33 10.31 -18.36 4.42
CA VAL A 33 9.56 -17.64 3.38
C VAL A 33 9.21 -18.59 2.24
N GLY A 34 7.96 -18.53 1.79
CA GLY A 34 7.54 -19.06 0.50
C GLY A 34 7.04 -17.89 -0.37
N GLN A 35 7.44 -17.84 -1.63
CA GLN A 35 7.05 -16.79 -2.56
C GLN A 35 6.83 -17.35 -3.96
N LEU A 36 5.76 -16.87 -4.63
CA LEU A 36 5.45 -17.13 -6.03
C LEU A 36 4.92 -15.87 -6.69
N GLU A 37 5.38 -15.60 -7.89
CA GLU A 37 4.83 -14.56 -8.75
C GLU A 37 3.52 -15.05 -9.39
N HIS A 38 2.64 -14.12 -9.79
CA HIS A 38 1.45 -14.40 -10.57
C HIS A 38 1.43 -13.59 -11.85
N GLU A 39 0.67 -14.05 -12.84
CA GLU A 39 0.58 -13.42 -14.13
C GLU A 39 -0.01 -12.01 -14.03
N GLN A 40 0.60 -11.08 -14.74
CA GLN A 40 0.11 -9.72 -14.92
C GLN A 40 -0.61 -9.67 -16.27
N ILE A 41 -1.92 -9.46 -16.26
CA ILE A 41 -2.76 -9.50 -17.45
C ILE A 41 -3.06 -8.07 -17.90
N PHE A 42 -2.72 -7.74 -19.14
CA PHE A 42 -2.91 -6.41 -19.73
C PHE A 42 -3.79 -6.49 -21.00
N PRO A 43 -5.13 -6.61 -20.87
CA PRO A 43 -6.02 -6.83 -22.03
C PRO A 43 -6.06 -5.65 -23.01
N HIS A 44 -5.95 -4.44 -22.50
CA HIS A 44 -5.94 -3.18 -23.25
C HIS A 44 -5.01 -2.15 -22.59
N ALA A 45 -4.72 -1.05 -23.29
CA ALA A 45 -3.96 0.05 -22.72
C ALA A 45 -4.63 0.61 -21.45
N GLY A 46 -3.90 0.67 -20.35
CA GLY A 46 -4.39 1.13 -19.06
C GLY A 46 -5.22 0.10 -18.27
N TRP A 47 -5.46 -1.09 -18.81
CA TRP A 47 -6.15 -2.18 -18.11
C TRP A 47 -5.13 -3.10 -17.44
N VAL A 48 -5.38 -3.43 -16.18
CA VAL A 48 -4.53 -4.33 -15.39
C VAL A 48 -5.41 -5.32 -14.63
N GLU A 49 -5.19 -6.60 -14.84
CA GLU A 49 -5.99 -7.67 -14.24
C GLU A 49 -5.11 -8.76 -13.65
N HIS A 50 -5.64 -9.47 -12.64
CA HIS A 50 -5.10 -10.71 -12.11
C HIS A 50 -6.16 -11.80 -12.12
N ASP A 51 -5.72 -13.08 -12.21
CA ASP A 51 -6.62 -14.22 -11.98
C ASP A 51 -6.76 -14.47 -10.47
N PRO A 52 -7.96 -14.32 -9.87
CA PRO A 52 -8.15 -14.57 -8.44
C PRO A 52 -7.88 -16.03 -8.05
N ASN A 53 -8.09 -16.98 -8.97
CA ASN A 53 -7.82 -18.39 -8.71
C ASN A 53 -6.32 -18.66 -8.64
N GLU A 54 -5.53 -18.03 -9.53
CA GLU A 54 -4.06 -18.12 -9.46
C GLU A 54 -3.54 -17.52 -8.13
N ILE A 55 -4.07 -16.36 -7.72
CA ILE A 55 -3.72 -15.76 -6.41
C ILE A 55 -3.98 -16.75 -5.28
N TRP A 56 -5.16 -17.40 -5.25
CA TRP A 56 -5.49 -18.40 -4.24
C TRP A 56 -4.59 -19.63 -4.30
N ASP A 57 -4.31 -20.14 -5.48
CA ASP A 57 -3.42 -21.30 -5.66
C ASP A 57 -1.98 -20.98 -5.25
N ASN A 58 -1.49 -19.79 -5.55
CA ASN A 58 -0.17 -19.33 -5.11
C ASN A 58 -0.10 -19.21 -3.59
N VAL A 59 -1.12 -18.67 -2.94
CA VAL A 59 -1.18 -18.62 -1.46
C VAL A 59 -1.12 -20.04 -0.88
N ARG A 60 -1.86 -21.01 -1.46
CA ARG A 60 -1.80 -22.40 -1.01
C ARG A 60 -0.40 -22.99 -1.10
N GLN A 61 0.30 -22.74 -2.18
CA GLN A 61 1.65 -23.24 -2.41
C GLN A 61 2.68 -22.55 -1.49
N THR A 62 2.60 -21.21 -1.37
CA THR A 62 3.55 -20.43 -0.54
C THR A 62 3.43 -20.76 0.95
N VAL A 63 2.23 -21.03 1.46
CA VAL A 63 2.02 -21.55 2.82
C VAL A 63 2.72 -22.88 3.00
N GLY A 64 2.57 -23.80 2.03
CA GLY A 64 3.28 -25.10 2.04
C GLY A 64 4.80 -24.94 2.01
N MET A 65 5.31 -24.02 1.20
CA MET A 65 6.74 -23.71 1.12
C MET A 65 7.27 -23.12 2.44
N ALA A 66 6.56 -22.17 3.06
CA ALA A 66 6.98 -21.57 4.32
C ALA A 66 7.01 -22.60 5.47
N LEU A 67 5.98 -23.43 5.59
CA LEU A 67 5.95 -24.52 6.58
C LEU A 67 7.06 -25.53 6.34
N GLY A 68 7.26 -25.96 5.08
CA GLY A 68 8.29 -26.91 4.69
C GLY A 68 9.71 -26.39 4.92
N GLY A 69 9.97 -25.12 4.60
CA GLY A 69 11.28 -24.49 4.80
C GLY A 69 11.68 -24.35 6.27
N ALA A 70 10.71 -24.22 7.17
CA ALA A 70 10.92 -24.20 8.61
C ALA A 70 10.88 -25.60 9.25
N GLU A 71 10.59 -26.65 8.50
CA GLU A 71 10.27 -28.00 9.03
C GLU A 71 9.14 -27.94 10.08
N ALA A 72 8.25 -26.94 9.95
CA ALA A 72 7.21 -26.64 10.94
C ALA A 72 5.91 -27.42 10.64
N ASN A 73 5.25 -27.84 11.71
CA ASN A 73 3.91 -28.41 11.63
C ASN A 73 2.87 -27.29 11.80
N HIS A 74 1.73 -27.38 11.09
CA HIS A 74 0.63 -26.44 11.26
C HIS A 74 0.16 -26.28 12.71
N HIS A 75 0.35 -27.29 13.58
CA HIS A 75 0.03 -27.19 15.01
C HIS A 75 0.88 -26.14 15.74
N GLU A 76 2.10 -25.87 15.27
CA GLU A 76 3.01 -24.88 15.86
C GLU A 76 2.67 -23.45 15.44
N VAL A 77 1.76 -23.26 14.47
CA VAL A 77 1.24 -21.95 14.07
C VAL A 77 0.15 -21.50 15.06
N ALA A 78 0.34 -20.33 15.66
CA ALA A 78 -0.61 -19.73 16.61
C ALA A 78 -1.80 -19.12 15.88
N ALA A 79 -1.56 -18.33 14.85
CA ALA A 79 -2.55 -17.63 14.06
C ALA A 79 -2.03 -17.34 12.65
N VAL A 80 -2.94 -16.88 11.77
CA VAL A 80 -2.66 -16.40 10.43
C VAL A 80 -3.05 -14.93 10.35
N GLY A 81 -2.13 -14.09 9.87
CA GLY A 81 -2.37 -12.71 9.46
C GLY A 81 -2.36 -12.59 7.95
N ILE A 82 -3.17 -11.70 7.41
CA ILE A 82 -3.27 -11.41 5.98
C ILE A 82 -2.98 -9.93 5.77
N THR A 83 -2.18 -9.65 4.76
CA THR A 83 -2.02 -8.31 4.20
C THR A 83 -2.08 -8.41 2.69
N ASN A 84 -2.51 -7.34 2.03
CA ASN A 84 -2.83 -7.40 0.61
C ASN A 84 -2.62 -6.06 -0.08
N GLN A 85 -2.41 -6.13 -1.41
CA GLN A 85 -2.62 -4.98 -2.29
C GLN A 85 -4.05 -4.46 -2.10
N ARG A 86 -4.19 -3.17 -1.83
CA ARG A 86 -5.50 -2.54 -1.55
C ARG A 86 -6.25 -2.24 -2.85
N GLU A 87 -7.51 -1.87 -2.77
CA GLU A 87 -8.42 -1.41 -3.84
C GLU A 87 -8.69 -2.42 -4.96
N THR A 88 -7.81 -3.40 -5.19
CA THR A 88 -8.00 -4.46 -6.18
C THR A 88 -9.32 -5.19 -5.91
N THR A 89 -10.16 -5.30 -6.94
CA THR A 89 -11.57 -5.66 -6.81
C THR A 89 -11.85 -7.04 -7.37
N ILE A 90 -12.45 -7.91 -6.56
CA ILE A 90 -12.86 -9.26 -6.92
C ILE A 90 -14.37 -9.41 -6.64
N ILE A 91 -15.13 -9.97 -7.58
CA ILE A 91 -16.52 -10.37 -7.39
C ILE A 91 -16.65 -11.84 -7.76
N TRP A 92 -17.30 -12.62 -6.89
CA TRP A 92 -17.46 -14.06 -7.09
C TRP A 92 -18.85 -14.57 -6.72
N ASP A 93 -19.19 -15.74 -7.22
CA ASP A 93 -20.41 -16.47 -6.92
C ASP A 93 -20.29 -17.13 -5.54
N ARG A 94 -21.26 -16.87 -4.66
CA ARG A 94 -21.26 -17.44 -3.28
C ARG A 94 -21.46 -18.95 -3.27
N ALA A 95 -22.20 -19.49 -4.25
CA ALA A 95 -22.56 -20.90 -4.29
C ALA A 95 -21.44 -21.77 -4.90
N THR A 96 -20.72 -21.25 -5.88
CA THR A 96 -19.67 -21.99 -6.59
C THR A 96 -18.27 -21.62 -6.18
N GLY A 97 -18.06 -20.38 -5.70
CA GLY A 97 -16.75 -19.82 -5.41
C GLY A 97 -16.03 -19.30 -6.66
N GLU A 98 -16.67 -19.33 -7.83
CA GLU A 98 -16.03 -18.90 -9.06
C GLU A 98 -16.08 -17.37 -9.22
N PRO A 99 -14.95 -16.71 -9.51
CA PRO A 99 -14.91 -15.30 -9.87
C PRO A 99 -15.78 -15.05 -11.13
N VAL A 100 -16.55 -13.96 -11.13
CA VAL A 100 -17.38 -13.59 -12.30
C VAL A 100 -16.55 -12.88 -13.37
N TYR A 101 -15.39 -12.36 -13.01
CA TYR A 101 -14.42 -11.69 -13.85
C TYR A 101 -13.04 -11.73 -13.19
N ASN A 102 -11.97 -11.45 -13.93
CA ASN A 102 -10.64 -11.25 -13.34
C ASN A 102 -10.66 -10.13 -12.29
N ALA A 103 -9.76 -10.19 -11.33
CA ALA A 103 -9.55 -9.09 -10.39
C ALA A 103 -9.11 -7.83 -11.15
N ILE A 104 -9.82 -6.72 -10.99
CA ILE A 104 -9.41 -5.43 -11.55
C ILE A 104 -8.45 -4.78 -10.55
N VAL A 105 -7.20 -4.61 -10.98
CA VAL A 105 -6.11 -4.17 -10.11
C VAL A 105 -6.21 -2.67 -9.80
N TRP A 106 -5.67 -2.24 -8.67
CA TRP A 106 -5.66 -0.84 -8.21
C TRP A 106 -5.06 0.14 -9.23
N GLN A 107 -4.14 -0.30 -10.08
CA GLN A 107 -3.49 0.49 -11.14
C GLN A 107 -4.37 0.70 -12.39
N ASP A 108 -5.47 -0.02 -12.50
CA ASP A 108 -6.34 -0.01 -13.67
C ASP A 108 -7.08 1.32 -13.86
N THR A 109 -7.09 1.82 -15.08
CA THR A 109 -7.71 3.12 -15.42
C THR A 109 -8.98 3.03 -16.26
N ARG A 110 -9.49 1.80 -16.54
CA ARG A 110 -10.67 1.59 -17.41
C ARG A 110 -11.94 2.28 -16.93
N SER A 111 -12.03 2.56 -15.63
CA SER A 111 -13.23 3.11 -15.01
C SER A 111 -13.26 4.65 -14.98
N GLN A 112 -12.45 5.35 -15.79
CA GLN A 112 -12.40 6.81 -15.79
C GLN A 112 -13.77 7.44 -16.09
N ASP A 113 -14.52 6.93 -17.06
CA ASP A 113 -15.87 7.43 -17.39
C ASP A 113 -16.84 7.34 -16.20
N LEU A 114 -16.65 6.33 -15.32
CA LEU A 114 -17.44 6.16 -14.11
C LEU A 114 -17.04 7.19 -13.03
N VAL A 115 -15.75 7.51 -12.92
CA VAL A 115 -15.26 8.61 -12.10
C VAL A 115 -15.90 9.92 -12.52
N ASP A 116 -15.86 10.23 -13.82
CA ASP A 116 -16.43 11.47 -14.38
C ASP A 116 -17.95 11.53 -14.15
N ARG A 117 -18.65 10.40 -14.29
CA ARG A 117 -20.09 10.28 -14.00
C ARG A 117 -20.41 10.55 -12.53
N LEU A 118 -19.63 9.99 -11.59
CA LEU A 118 -19.83 10.25 -10.16
C LEU A 118 -19.49 11.70 -9.78
N ALA A 119 -18.50 12.29 -10.44
CA ALA A 119 -18.07 13.67 -10.21
C ALA A 119 -19.02 14.72 -10.82
N ALA A 120 -19.88 14.33 -11.77
CA ALA A 120 -20.79 15.27 -12.46
C ALA A 120 -21.71 16.05 -11.51
N ASP A 121 -22.05 15.46 -10.34
CA ASP A 121 -22.83 16.12 -9.31
C ASP A 121 -21.98 16.26 -8.04
N GLY A 122 -21.41 17.42 -7.80
CA GLY A 122 -20.62 17.75 -6.60
C GLY A 122 -19.10 17.71 -6.78
N GLY A 123 -18.59 17.41 -7.97
CA GLY A 123 -17.16 17.41 -8.28
C GLY A 123 -16.40 16.18 -7.78
N SER A 124 -15.09 16.18 -7.98
CA SER A 124 -14.22 15.07 -7.59
C SER A 124 -14.14 14.85 -6.06
N ASP A 125 -14.39 15.88 -5.27
CA ASP A 125 -14.39 15.84 -3.80
C ASP A 125 -15.77 15.53 -3.18
N ARG A 126 -16.75 15.13 -4.01
CA ARG A 126 -18.14 14.88 -3.60
C ARG A 126 -18.28 14.07 -2.30
N PHE A 127 -17.49 13.01 -2.15
CA PHE A 127 -17.55 12.12 -1.00
C PHE A 127 -16.41 12.30 0.01
N ARG A 128 -15.44 13.18 -0.29
CA ARG A 128 -14.19 13.29 0.46
C ARG A 128 -14.38 13.53 1.95
N SER A 129 -15.36 14.37 2.33
CA SER A 129 -15.65 14.66 3.75
C SER A 129 -16.13 13.42 4.55
N ILE A 130 -16.56 12.37 3.86
CA ILE A 130 -17.07 11.13 4.43
C ILE A 130 -16.02 10.03 4.36
N VAL A 131 -15.43 9.84 3.18
CA VAL A 131 -14.55 8.68 2.87
C VAL A 131 -13.05 9.02 2.91
N GLY A 132 -12.69 10.33 3.00
CA GLY A 132 -11.29 10.78 3.14
C GLY A 132 -10.49 10.81 1.84
N GLU A 133 -11.10 10.55 0.69
CA GLU A 133 -10.42 10.37 -0.58
C GLU A 133 -11.18 11.07 -1.71
N THR A 134 -10.45 11.59 -2.70
CA THR A 134 -10.99 12.19 -3.92
C THR A 134 -11.37 11.10 -4.92
N LEU A 135 -12.47 11.27 -5.66
CA LEU A 135 -12.89 10.35 -6.72
C LEU A 135 -11.76 10.12 -7.73
N SER A 136 -11.44 8.87 -7.94
CA SER A 136 -10.41 8.43 -8.89
C SER A 136 -10.64 6.98 -9.33
N THR A 137 -9.93 6.54 -10.35
CA THR A 137 -9.91 5.12 -10.75
C THR A 137 -9.19 4.22 -9.75
N TYR A 138 -8.52 4.81 -8.75
CA TYR A 138 -7.74 4.10 -7.75
C TYR A 138 -8.61 3.26 -6.82
N ALA A 139 -9.69 3.84 -6.27
CA ALA A 139 -10.57 3.20 -5.30
C ALA A 139 -11.42 2.06 -5.89
N SER A 140 -11.93 1.16 -5.04
CA SER A 140 -12.71 -0.01 -5.47
C SER A 140 -14.06 0.33 -6.07
N ILE A 141 -14.72 1.42 -5.64
CA ILE A 141 -16.09 1.78 -6.05
C ILE A 141 -16.30 1.73 -7.56
N THR A 142 -15.43 2.35 -8.34
CA THR A 142 -15.59 2.42 -9.81
C THR A 142 -15.28 1.10 -10.50
N LYS A 143 -14.43 0.26 -9.92
CA LYS A 143 -14.15 -1.10 -10.42
C LYS A 143 -15.35 -2.03 -10.20
N ILE A 144 -16.00 -1.94 -9.02
CA ILE A 144 -17.26 -2.66 -8.75
C ILE A 144 -18.32 -2.23 -9.74
N MET A 145 -18.54 -0.91 -9.93
CA MET A 145 -19.49 -0.38 -10.91
C MET A 145 -19.22 -0.92 -12.31
N TRP A 146 -17.95 -0.93 -12.72
CA TRP A 146 -17.56 -1.40 -14.05
C TRP A 146 -17.93 -2.89 -14.25
N ILE A 147 -17.62 -3.75 -13.29
CA ILE A 147 -17.98 -5.18 -13.37
C ILE A 147 -19.49 -5.36 -13.44
N LEU A 148 -20.24 -4.65 -12.60
CA LEU A 148 -21.71 -4.72 -12.60
C LEU A 148 -22.34 -4.26 -13.91
N GLU A 149 -21.71 -3.34 -14.63
CA GLU A 149 -22.24 -2.77 -15.87
C GLU A 149 -21.78 -3.51 -17.13
N ASN A 150 -20.58 -4.10 -17.11
CA ASN A 150 -19.96 -4.64 -18.32
C ASN A 150 -19.91 -6.17 -18.39
N VAL A 151 -20.08 -6.86 -17.24
CA VAL A 151 -20.10 -8.34 -17.25
C VAL A 151 -21.55 -8.84 -17.32
N PRO A 152 -21.92 -9.57 -18.37
CA PRO A 152 -23.32 -9.97 -18.59
C PRO A 152 -23.92 -10.77 -17.43
N GLY A 153 -25.10 -10.36 -16.97
CA GLY A 153 -25.88 -11.04 -15.92
C GLY A 153 -25.37 -10.85 -14.49
N VAL A 154 -24.26 -10.13 -14.30
CA VAL A 154 -23.68 -9.94 -12.97
C VAL A 154 -24.52 -9.00 -12.12
N ARG A 155 -25.07 -7.92 -12.70
CA ARG A 155 -25.90 -6.97 -11.96
C ARG A 155 -27.13 -7.65 -11.36
N GLU A 156 -27.90 -8.38 -12.17
CA GLU A 156 -29.11 -9.06 -11.72
C GLU A 156 -28.82 -10.12 -10.64
N ARG A 157 -27.68 -10.79 -10.74
CA ARG A 157 -27.22 -11.75 -9.73
C ARG A 157 -26.81 -11.08 -8.43
N ALA A 158 -26.13 -9.92 -8.51
CA ALA A 158 -25.75 -9.12 -7.35
C ALA A 158 -26.99 -8.59 -6.61
N GLU A 159 -28.00 -8.10 -7.34
CA GLU A 159 -29.28 -7.64 -6.77
C GLU A 159 -30.05 -8.76 -6.09
N ARG A 160 -29.92 -10.01 -6.54
CA ARG A 160 -30.48 -11.19 -5.87
C ARG A 160 -29.63 -11.70 -4.68
N GLY A 161 -28.48 -11.07 -4.38
CA GLY A 161 -27.59 -11.47 -3.29
C GLY A 161 -26.79 -12.76 -3.54
N GLU A 162 -26.68 -13.20 -4.79
CA GLU A 162 -25.95 -14.41 -5.19
C GLU A 162 -24.43 -14.22 -5.22
N LEU A 163 -23.99 -12.98 -5.27
CA LEU A 163 -22.57 -12.62 -5.43
C LEU A 163 -21.98 -12.01 -4.15
N ALA A 164 -20.66 -12.08 -4.04
CA ALA A 164 -19.87 -11.43 -3.01
C ALA A 164 -18.78 -10.56 -3.65
N PHE A 165 -18.52 -9.43 -3.04
CA PHE A 165 -17.38 -8.56 -3.35
C PHE A 165 -16.34 -8.64 -2.23
N GLY A 166 -15.08 -8.46 -2.59
CA GLY A 166 -13.99 -8.19 -1.67
C GLY A 166 -12.75 -7.69 -2.38
N ASN A 167 -11.82 -7.16 -1.60
CA ASN A 167 -10.45 -7.04 -2.02
C ASN A 167 -9.73 -8.37 -1.79
N PRO A 168 -8.44 -8.53 -2.11
CA PRO A 168 -7.76 -9.81 -1.96
C PRO A 168 -7.80 -10.40 -0.54
N ASP A 169 -7.82 -9.58 0.52
CA ASP A 169 -8.02 -10.00 1.91
C ASP A 169 -9.28 -10.83 2.08
N THR A 170 -10.43 -10.25 1.71
CA THR A 170 -11.74 -10.90 1.80
C THR A 170 -11.79 -12.20 0.99
N TRP A 171 -11.23 -12.20 -0.22
CA TRP A 171 -11.14 -13.38 -1.07
C TRP A 171 -10.35 -14.51 -0.40
N LEU A 172 -9.21 -14.18 0.22
CA LEU A 172 -8.38 -15.15 0.93
C LEU A 172 -9.05 -15.66 2.20
N ILE A 173 -9.61 -14.77 3.04
CA ILE A 173 -10.32 -15.16 4.27
C ILE A 173 -11.49 -16.09 3.93
N TRP A 174 -12.29 -15.74 2.92
CA TRP A 174 -13.42 -16.54 2.50
C TRP A 174 -13.00 -17.94 2.05
N ASN A 175 -11.98 -18.06 1.21
CA ASN A 175 -11.46 -19.33 0.73
C ASN A 175 -10.83 -20.18 1.86
N MET A 176 -10.08 -19.55 2.76
CA MET A 176 -9.41 -20.24 3.87
C MET A 176 -10.40 -20.80 4.88
N THR A 177 -11.51 -20.11 5.12
CA THR A 177 -12.49 -20.48 6.15
C THR A 177 -13.55 -21.46 5.68
N GLY A 178 -13.74 -21.59 4.35
CA GLY A 178 -14.72 -22.58 3.85
C GLY A 178 -15.10 -22.41 2.38
N GLY A 179 -14.94 -21.21 1.83
CA GLY A 179 -15.40 -20.93 0.47
C GLY A 179 -16.93 -21.13 0.37
N PRO A 180 -17.41 -21.83 -0.68
CA PRO A 180 -18.84 -22.13 -0.84
C PRO A 180 -19.44 -22.95 0.31
N GLU A 181 -18.62 -23.62 1.11
CA GLU A 181 -19.04 -24.45 2.25
C GLU A 181 -19.12 -23.68 3.57
N GLY A 182 -19.42 -22.38 3.53
CA GLY A 182 -19.60 -21.54 4.73
C GLY A 182 -18.40 -20.65 5.03
N GLY A 183 -17.68 -20.21 4.00
CA GLY A 183 -16.60 -19.22 4.13
C GLY A 183 -17.09 -17.91 4.74
N VAL A 184 -16.24 -17.31 5.57
CA VAL A 184 -16.54 -16.03 6.24
C VAL A 184 -16.32 -14.89 5.27
N HIS A 185 -17.32 -14.03 5.08
CA HIS A 185 -17.29 -12.90 4.15
C HIS A 185 -17.08 -11.60 4.93
N VAL A 186 -15.83 -11.27 5.20
CA VAL A 186 -15.40 -10.11 5.99
C VAL A 186 -14.24 -9.38 5.33
N THR A 187 -14.08 -8.12 5.67
CA THR A 187 -12.90 -7.28 5.41
C THR A 187 -12.57 -6.49 6.67
N ASP A 188 -11.39 -5.93 6.75
CA ASP A 188 -11.03 -5.06 7.85
C ASP A 188 -11.31 -3.57 7.54
N VAL A 189 -11.26 -2.73 8.59
CA VAL A 189 -11.48 -1.28 8.47
C VAL A 189 -10.45 -0.60 7.56
N THR A 190 -9.23 -1.13 7.42
CA THR A 190 -8.18 -0.51 6.60
C THR A 190 -8.45 -0.73 5.12
N ASN A 191 -8.80 -1.96 4.70
CA ASN A 191 -9.23 -2.26 3.34
C ASN A 191 -10.56 -1.57 3.00
N ALA A 192 -11.54 -1.61 3.91
CA ALA A 192 -12.83 -0.95 3.71
C ALA A 192 -12.68 0.56 3.49
N SER A 193 -11.74 1.23 4.18
CA SER A 193 -11.47 2.66 4.01
C SER A 193 -10.92 3.03 2.62
N ARG A 194 -10.46 2.04 1.83
CA ARG A 194 -9.93 2.23 0.47
C ARG A 194 -10.93 1.94 -0.64
N THR A 195 -12.17 1.64 -0.28
CA THR A 195 -13.23 1.35 -1.24
C THR A 195 -14.00 2.56 -1.74
N MET A 196 -13.92 3.69 -1.05
CA MET A 196 -14.81 4.86 -1.12
C MET A 196 -16.28 4.57 -0.76
N LEU A 197 -16.54 3.47 -0.06
CA LEU A 197 -17.90 3.07 0.35
C LEU A 197 -18.10 3.11 1.87
N MET A 198 -17.01 3.25 2.66
CA MET A 198 -17.06 3.28 4.12
C MET A 198 -16.95 4.72 4.66
N ASP A 199 -17.79 5.05 5.61
CA ASP A 199 -17.66 6.28 6.40
C ASP A 199 -16.51 6.15 7.41
N LEU A 200 -15.53 7.05 7.35
CA LEU A 200 -14.34 7.03 8.21
C LEU A 200 -14.66 7.20 9.70
N ARG A 201 -15.76 7.84 10.06
CA ARG A 201 -16.12 8.11 11.48
C ARG A 201 -16.93 6.99 12.09
N THR A 202 -17.91 6.46 11.33
CA THR A 202 -18.77 5.38 11.80
C THR A 202 -18.19 4.00 11.56
N LEU A 203 -17.22 3.87 10.64
CA LEU A 203 -16.62 2.61 10.17
C LEU A 203 -17.67 1.64 9.61
N GLN A 204 -18.71 2.18 8.99
CA GLN A 204 -19.80 1.43 8.38
C GLN A 204 -19.92 1.79 6.89
N TRP A 205 -20.46 0.83 6.12
CA TRP A 205 -20.80 1.09 4.73
C TRP A 205 -21.84 2.21 4.61
N ARG A 206 -21.68 3.09 3.62
CA ARG A 206 -22.58 4.19 3.31
C ARG A 206 -23.63 3.76 2.29
N GLU A 207 -24.83 3.49 2.77
CA GLU A 207 -25.96 3.07 1.92
C GLU A 207 -26.28 4.08 0.82
N ASP A 208 -26.24 5.38 1.11
CA ASP A 208 -26.46 6.48 0.17
C ASP A 208 -25.39 6.54 -0.93
N ILE A 209 -24.12 6.30 -0.61
CA ILE A 209 -23.05 6.22 -1.62
C ILE A 209 -23.24 4.97 -2.48
N CYS A 210 -23.56 3.84 -1.87
CA CYS A 210 -23.85 2.59 -2.60
C CYS A 210 -25.04 2.75 -3.54
N GLU A 211 -26.10 3.44 -3.11
CA GLU A 211 -27.28 3.73 -3.96
C GLU A 211 -26.89 4.60 -5.17
N ILE A 212 -26.12 5.68 -4.95
CA ILE A 212 -25.62 6.56 -6.01
C ILE A 212 -24.75 5.78 -7.02
N ALA A 213 -23.91 4.87 -6.53
CA ALA A 213 -23.04 4.03 -7.37
C ALA A 213 -23.77 2.83 -7.98
N GLY A 214 -25.02 2.55 -7.59
CA GLY A 214 -25.78 1.38 -8.03
C GLY A 214 -25.16 0.05 -7.54
N ILE A 215 -24.56 0.05 -6.35
CA ILE A 215 -23.93 -1.13 -5.74
C ILE A 215 -24.86 -1.72 -4.67
N PRO A 216 -25.36 -2.95 -4.85
CA PRO A 216 -26.21 -3.61 -3.84
C PRO A 216 -25.44 -3.83 -2.53
N MET A 217 -26.02 -3.43 -1.40
CA MET A 217 -25.44 -3.64 -0.07
C MET A 217 -25.17 -5.12 0.25
N SER A 218 -25.94 -6.04 -0.31
CA SER A 218 -25.76 -7.49 -0.15
C SER A 218 -24.47 -8.02 -0.76
N LEU A 219 -23.81 -7.24 -1.62
CA LEU A 219 -22.54 -7.58 -2.24
C LEU A 219 -21.36 -7.38 -1.27
N LEU A 220 -21.50 -6.46 -0.31
CA LEU A 220 -20.42 -6.00 0.55
C LEU A 220 -20.15 -6.96 1.73
N PRO A 221 -18.87 -7.15 2.12
CA PRO A 221 -18.51 -7.94 3.31
C PRO A 221 -18.86 -7.22 4.61
N GLU A 222 -18.89 -7.96 5.73
CA GLU A 222 -18.91 -7.37 7.06
C GLU A 222 -17.57 -6.68 7.35
N ILE A 223 -17.61 -5.43 7.85
CA ILE A 223 -16.40 -4.71 8.27
C ILE A 223 -16.03 -5.10 9.69
N ARG A 224 -14.80 -5.53 9.89
CA ARG A 224 -14.27 -5.97 11.18
C ARG A 224 -13.03 -5.17 11.57
N SER A 225 -12.55 -5.40 12.78
CA SER A 225 -11.28 -4.85 13.28
C SER A 225 -10.10 -5.47 12.53
N SER A 226 -8.96 -4.79 12.46
CA SER A 226 -7.74 -5.31 11.83
C SER A 226 -7.06 -6.44 12.64
N SER A 227 -7.42 -6.57 13.93
CA SER A 227 -6.87 -7.56 14.86
C SER A 227 -7.97 -8.17 15.70
N GLU A 228 -8.56 -9.26 15.20
CA GLU A 228 -9.54 -10.10 15.86
C GLU A 228 -9.68 -11.44 15.13
N VAL A 229 -10.25 -12.46 15.76
CA VAL A 229 -10.48 -13.76 15.11
C VAL A 229 -11.68 -13.68 14.18
N TYR A 230 -11.45 -13.72 12.86
CA TYR A 230 -12.50 -13.70 11.84
C TYR A 230 -13.16 -15.07 11.65
N GLY A 231 -12.35 -16.12 11.73
CA GLY A 231 -12.76 -17.49 11.53
C GLY A 231 -11.58 -18.45 11.69
N TYR A 232 -11.81 -19.69 11.32
CA TYR A 232 -10.82 -20.74 11.46
C TYR A 232 -10.59 -21.44 10.12
N GLY A 233 -9.36 -21.83 9.84
CA GLY A 233 -9.03 -22.62 8.68
C GLY A 233 -9.88 -23.89 8.57
N ARG A 234 -10.44 -24.15 7.38
CA ARG A 234 -11.32 -25.31 7.14
C ARG A 234 -10.62 -26.64 7.46
N PRO A 235 -11.36 -27.67 7.91
CA PRO A 235 -10.75 -28.94 8.40
C PRO A 235 -9.87 -29.67 7.39
N LYS A 236 -10.14 -29.55 6.09
CA LYS A 236 -9.37 -30.14 5.00
C LYS A 236 -8.51 -29.12 4.25
N GLY A 237 -8.29 -27.94 4.84
CA GLY A 237 -7.50 -26.86 4.29
C GLY A 237 -6.02 -26.95 4.65
N LEU A 238 -5.29 -25.87 4.32
CA LEU A 238 -3.85 -25.75 4.57
C LEU A 238 -3.49 -25.67 6.06
N LEU A 239 -4.34 -24.99 6.84
CA LEU A 239 -4.12 -24.66 8.25
C LEU A 239 -5.37 -25.03 9.07
N PRO A 240 -5.69 -26.35 9.20
CA PRO A 240 -6.93 -26.81 9.83
C PRO A 240 -7.10 -26.27 11.23
N GLY A 241 -8.23 -25.60 11.50
CA GLY A 241 -8.57 -25.08 12.83
C GLY A 241 -7.68 -23.95 13.33
N LYS A 242 -6.80 -23.39 12.49
CA LYS A 242 -6.00 -22.23 12.87
C LYS A 242 -6.81 -20.95 12.75
N PRO A 243 -6.75 -20.03 13.74
CA PRO A 243 -7.44 -18.76 13.68
C PRO A 243 -6.82 -17.89 12.57
N ILE A 244 -7.68 -17.29 11.74
CA ILE A 244 -7.35 -16.22 10.83
C ILE A 244 -7.73 -14.95 11.57
N ALA A 245 -6.74 -14.13 11.95
CA ALA A 245 -6.94 -13.19 13.04
C ALA A 245 -6.26 -11.82 12.86
N GLY A 246 -5.59 -11.59 11.75
CA GLY A 246 -5.05 -10.30 11.36
C GLY A 246 -5.40 -10.01 9.92
N ASP A 247 -5.83 -8.78 9.61
CA ASP A 247 -6.15 -8.32 8.28
C ASP A 247 -5.86 -6.83 8.17
N LEU A 248 -4.98 -6.46 7.26
CA LEU A 248 -4.56 -5.08 7.03
C LEU A 248 -4.18 -4.89 5.56
N GLY A 249 -4.57 -3.78 4.98
CA GLY A 249 -3.97 -3.33 3.72
C GLY A 249 -2.45 -3.19 3.83
N ASP A 250 -1.72 -3.42 2.73
CA ASP A 250 -0.25 -3.53 2.71
C ASP A 250 0.48 -2.35 3.37
N GLN A 251 0.04 -1.13 3.09
CA GLN A 251 0.69 0.06 3.62
C GLN A 251 0.37 0.29 5.10
N GLN A 252 -0.82 -0.07 5.54
CA GLN A 252 -1.24 -0.07 6.94
C GLN A 252 -0.50 -1.15 7.73
N ALA A 253 -0.36 -2.35 7.15
CA ALA A 253 0.42 -3.42 7.74
C ALA A 253 1.89 -3.02 7.92
N ALA A 254 2.51 -2.39 6.91
CA ALA A 254 3.86 -1.87 7.02
C ALA A 254 3.99 -0.82 8.15
N THR A 255 2.99 0.06 8.29
CA THR A 255 2.95 1.05 9.37
C THR A 255 2.88 0.40 10.75
N PHE A 256 2.07 -0.67 10.87
CA PHE A 256 1.95 -1.48 12.08
C PHE A 256 3.25 -2.25 12.38
N GLY A 257 3.85 -2.90 11.38
CA GLY A 257 5.12 -3.64 11.51
C GLY A 257 6.30 -2.74 11.82
N GLN A 258 6.26 -1.48 11.38
CA GLN A 258 7.21 -0.42 11.75
C GLN A 258 6.93 0.15 13.15
N ALA A 259 5.96 -0.37 13.90
CA ALA A 259 5.58 0.12 15.23
C ALA A 259 5.29 1.65 15.26
N CYS A 260 4.65 2.18 14.23
CA CYS A 260 4.26 3.60 14.16
C CYS A 260 2.94 3.84 14.93
N PHE A 261 2.94 3.65 16.25
CA PHE A 261 1.73 3.69 17.08
C PHE A 261 1.41 5.06 17.68
N GLN A 262 2.33 6.01 17.64
CA GLN A 262 2.08 7.35 18.18
C GLN A 262 1.78 8.35 17.07
N PRO A 263 0.90 9.35 17.30
CA PRO A 263 0.69 10.44 16.37
C PRO A 263 2.01 11.13 16.00
N GLY A 264 2.23 11.38 14.71
CA GLY A 264 3.46 11.96 14.18
C GLY A 264 4.53 10.95 13.81
N MET A 265 4.38 9.67 14.17
CA MET A 265 5.23 8.63 13.62
C MET A 265 4.80 8.29 12.19
N ALA A 266 5.78 8.16 11.31
CA ALA A 266 5.53 7.86 9.91
C ALA A 266 6.48 6.80 9.37
N LYS A 267 5.97 6.05 8.39
CA LYS A 267 6.80 5.16 7.57
C LYS A 267 6.74 5.58 6.10
N ASN A 268 7.78 5.27 5.35
CA ASN A 268 7.79 5.37 3.90
C ASN A 268 8.37 4.09 3.28
N THR A 269 7.61 3.43 2.43
CA THR A 269 8.05 2.25 1.69
C THR A 269 8.59 2.70 0.34
N TYR A 270 9.87 2.42 0.07
CA TYR A 270 10.58 2.80 -1.16
C TYR A 270 10.61 1.61 -2.14
N GLY A 271 9.60 1.53 -2.99
CA GLY A 271 9.45 0.53 -4.04
C GLY A 271 9.50 1.11 -5.45
N THR A 272 8.68 0.60 -6.36
CA THR A 272 8.45 1.16 -7.72
C THR A 272 8.03 2.63 -7.63
N GLY A 273 7.09 2.93 -6.74
CA GLY A 273 6.79 4.25 -6.18
C GLY A 273 7.09 4.26 -4.69
N CYS A 274 6.72 5.35 -4.00
CA CYS A 274 6.79 5.41 -2.55
C CYS A 274 5.40 5.64 -1.95
N PHE A 275 5.18 5.04 -0.79
CA PHE A 275 3.94 5.20 -0.03
C PHE A 275 4.27 5.59 1.40
N MET A 276 3.96 6.84 1.72
CA MET A 276 4.20 7.40 3.04
C MET A 276 2.89 7.46 3.83
N LEU A 277 2.90 6.89 5.03
CA LEU A 277 1.79 6.98 5.98
C LEU A 277 2.27 7.61 7.27
N MET A 278 1.51 8.61 7.77
CA MET A 278 1.71 9.22 9.08
C MET A 278 0.50 8.94 9.96
N ASN A 279 0.74 8.34 11.13
CA ASN A 279 -0.26 8.18 12.16
C ASN A 279 -0.73 9.56 12.67
N THR A 280 -2.03 9.82 12.63
CA THR A 280 -2.65 11.09 13.05
C THR A 280 -3.49 10.95 14.34
N GLY A 281 -3.50 9.76 14.97
CA GLY A 281 -4.25 9.48 16.18
C GLY A 281 -5.67 8.99 15.91
N THR A 282 -6.56 9.16 16.88
CA THR A 282 -7.91 8.56 16.88
C THR A 282 -9.00 9.41 16.23
N ASP A 283 -8.67 10.60 15.77
CA ASP A 283 -9.59 11.48 15.02
C ASP A 283 -9.14 11.59 13.56
N PRO A 284 -10.03 11.34 12.58
CA PRO A 284 -9.68 11.45 11.17
C PRO A 284 -9.39 12.90 10.80
N GLN A 285 -8.16 13.15 10.34
CA GLN A 285 -7.72 14.46 9.83
C GLN A 285 -7.95 14.50 8.32
N LEU A 286 -8.96 15.25 7.87
CA LEU A 286 -9.17 15.44 6.43
C LEU A 286 -8.08 16.34 5.86
N SER A 287 -7.51 15.92 4.74
CA SER A 287 -6.44 16.70 4.10
C SER A 287 -6.97 17.81 3.22
N ASP A 288 -6.44 19.02 3.38
CA ASP A 288 -6.64 20.14 2.46
C ASP A 288 -5.53 20.25 1.40
N ASN A 289 -4.49 19.39 1.53
CA ASN A 289 -3.29 19.43 0.69
C ASN A 289 -3.16 18.19 -0.23
N GLY A 290 -4.29 17.56 -0.59
CA GLY A 290 -4.30 16.48 -1.59
C GLY A 290 -3.86 15.11 -1.10
N LEU A 291 -3.75 14.88 0.21
CA LEU A 291 -3.47 13.57 0.78
C LEU A 291 -4.76 12.76 0.96
N ILE A 292 -4.60 11.45 1.15
CA ILE A 292 -5.68 10.55 1.48
C ILE A 292 -5.75 10.42 3.00
N THR A 293 -6.96 10.60 3.57
CA THR A 293 -7.24 10.22 4.96
C THR A 293 -7.77 8.79 4.98
N THR A 294 -7.14 7.92 5.76
CA THR A 294 -7.47 6.49 5.79
C THR A 294 -7.44 5.96 7.22
N VAL A 295 -8.05 4.81 7.47
CA VAL A 295 -7.86 4.10 8.72
C VAL A 295 -6.47 3.46 8.70
N CYS A 296 -5.69 3.67 9.76
CA CYS A 296 -4.36 3.09 9.91
C CYS A 296 -4.44 1.66 10.46
N TYR A 297 -5.21 1.46 11.51
CA TYR A 297 -5.53 0.14 12.09
C TYR A 297 -6.63 0.25 13.15
N LYS A 298 -7.18 -0.89 13.52
CA LYS A 298 -8.06 -1.04 14.68
C LYS A 298 -7.77 -2.38 15.38
N ILE A 299 -7.62 -2.37 16.70
CA ILE A 299 -7.36 -3.57 17.51
C ILE A 299 -8.59 -3.89 18.35
N GLY A 300 -9.30 -4.96 18.01
CA GLY A 300 -10.51 -5.38 18.71
C GLY A 300 -11.49 -4.21 18.90
N ASP A 301 -11.94 -3.99 20.13
CA ASP A 301 -12.91 -2.93 20.48
C ASP A 301 -12.26 -1.55 20.73
N LYS A 302 -10.92 -1.41 20.64
CA LYS A 302 -10.25 -0.12 20.78
C LYS A 302 -10.72 0.86 19.70
N PRO A 303 -10.64 2.19 19.93
CA PRO A 303 -10.85 3.19 18.87
C PRO A 303 -9.95 2.92 17.66
N ALA A 304 -10.45 3.20 16.47
CA ALA A 304 -9.63 3.18 15.27
C ALA A 304 -8.56 4.28 15.33
N VAL A 305 -7.39 3.98 14.76
CA VAL A 305 -6.32 4.93 14.54
C VAL A 305 -6.31 5.29 13.06
N TYR A 306 -6.11 6.57 12.76
CA TYR A 306 -6.14 7.11 11.41
C TYR A 306 -4.74 7.49 10.93
N ALA A 307 -4.59 7.62 9.63
CA ALA A 307 -3.38 8.10 8.98
C ALA A 307 -3.69 9.04 7.84
N LEU A 308 -2.74 9.92 7.54
CA LEU A 308 -2.61 10.58 6.25
C LEU A 308 -1.68 9.76 5.37
N GLU A 309 -2.09 9.55 4.12
CA GLU A 309 -1.30 8.83 3.13
C GLU A 309 -1.00 9.72 1.94
N GLY A 310 0.28 9.73 1.53
CA GLY A 310 0.74 10.34 0.30
C GLY A 310 1.52 9.35 -0.55
N SER A 311 1.15 9.27 -1.83
CA SER A 311 1.75 8.35 -2.80
C SER A 311 2.63 9.10 -3.78
N ILE A 312 3.82 8.57 -4.03
CA ILE A 312 4.77 9.03 -5.05
C ILE A 312 4.79 7.95 -6.13
N ALA A 313 4.32 8.28 -7.32
CA ALA A 313 4.14 7.31 -8.40
C ALA A 313 5.45 6.75 -8.92
N VAL A 314 6.48 7.59 -9.01
CA VAL A 314 7.74 7.29 -9.71
C VAL A 314 8.93 7.49 -8.79
N SER A 315 9.54 6.38 -8.38
CA SER A 315 10.73 6.31 -7.53
C SER A 315 11.68 5.23 -8.05
N GLY A 316 11.57 3.98 -7.61
CA GLY A 316 12.37 2.87 -8.15
C GLY A 316 12.17 2.64 -9.64
N SER A 317 10.97 2.92 -10.16
CA SER A 317 10.71 2.90 -11.61
C SER A 317 11.52 3.92 -12.39
N LEU A 318 11.90 5.05 -11.79
CA LEU A 318 12.85 6.00 -12.42
C LEU A 318 14.23 5.36 -12.61
N ILE A 319 14.70 4.63 -11.60
CA ILE A 319 15.99 3.94 -11.68
C ILE A 319 15.96 2.82 -12.73
N GLN A 320 14.84 2.09 -12.81
CA GLN A 320 14.61 1.11 -13.88
C GLN A 320 14.63 1.79 -15.27
N TRP A 321 13.98 2.96 -15.39
CA TRP A 321 13.98 3.73 -16.64
C TRP A 321 15.39 4.21 -17.05
N LEU A 322 16.23 4.62 -16.09
CA LEU A 322 17.65 4.94 -16.36
C LEU A 322 18.41 3.72 -16.87
N ARG A 323 18.09 2.51 -16.40
CA ARG A 323 18.70 1.26 -16.85
C ARG A 323 18.17 0.83 -18.21
N ASP A 324 16.85 0.75 -18.37
CA ASP A 324 16.21 0.06 -19.50
C ASP A 324 16.01 0.97 -20.73
N ASN A 325 15.80 2.27 -20.52
CA ASN A 325 15.49 3.22 -21.58
C ASN A 325 16.67 4.15 -21.92
N LEU A 326 17.40 4.65 -20.92
CA LEU A 326 18.59 5.48 -21.15
C LEU A 326 19.91 4.70 -21.19
N GLU A 327 19.91 3.46 -20.66
CA GLU A 327 21.08 2.56 -20.65
C GLU A 327 22.34 3.21 -20.02
N ILE A 328 22.15 4.14 -19.05
CA ILE A 328 23.28 4.82 -18.38
C ILE A 328 23.85 4.03 -17.21
N ILE A 329 23.15 3.00 -16.78
CA ILE A 329 23.55 1.98 -15.79
C ILE A 329 23.13 0.61 -16.32
N ALA A 330 23.85 -0.46 -15.97
CA ALA A 330 23.52 -1.83 -16.37
C ALA A 330 22.62 -2.53 -15.33
N THR A 331 22.78 -2.18 -14.06
CA THR A 331 21.97 -2.72 -12.95
C THR A 331 21.49 -1.59 -12.04
N ALA A 332 20.36 -1.76 -11.36
CA ALA A 332 19.83 -0.73 -10.46
C ALA A 332 20.80 -0.33 -9.34
N PRO A 333 21.55 -1.23 -8.69
CA PRO A 333 22.54 -0.85 -7.68
C PRO A 333 23.68 0.05 -8.18
N GLU A 334 24.03 0.00 -9.46
CA GLU A 334 25.09 0.84 -10.03
C GLU A 334 24.77 2.35 -10.00
N VAL A 335 23.49 2.72 -9.85
CA VAL A 335 23.08 4.12 -9.79
C VAL A 335 23.75 4.85 -8.63
N GLU A 336 23.92 4.20 -7.48
CA GLU A 336 24.56 4.80 -6.31
C GLU A 336 26.02 5.14 -6.59
N ALA A 337 26.81 4.19 -7.09
CA ALA A 337 28.22 4.41 -7.40
C ALA A 337 28.38 5.49 -8.48
N LEU A 338 27.52 5.51 -9.50
CA LEU A 338 27.53 6.53 -10.54
C LEU A 338 27.20 7.91 -9.97
N ALA A 339 26.15 8.02 -9.16
CA ALA A 339 25.73 9.28 -8.53
C ALA A 339 26.76 9.80 -7.51
N ALA A 340 27.43 8.90 -6.77
CA ALA A 340 28.48 9.24 -5.82
C ALA A 340 29.80 9.67 -6.47
N SER A 341 29.95 9.48 -7.79
CA SER A 341 31.14 9.92 -8.54
C SER A 341 31.19 11.44 -8.79
N VAL A 342 30.16 12.17 -8.39
CA VAL A 342 30.07 13.64 -8.42
C VAL A 342 29.65 14.17 -7.04
N ASP A 343 30.09 15.37 -6.71
CA ASP A 343 29.85 15.94 -5.38
C ASP A 343 28.39 16.37 -5.17
N ASP A 344 27.74 16.83 -6.24
CA ASP A 344 26.35 17.29 -6.24
C ASP A 344 25.65 17.00 -7.58
N ASN A 345 24.40 17.46 -7.73
CA ASN A 345 23.64 17.29 -8.99
C ASN A 345 24.06 18.25 -10.10
N GLY A 346 25.08 19.11 -9.91
CA GLY A 346 25.54 20.07 -10.91
C GLY A 346 24.48 21.09 -11.35
N GLY A 347 23.46 21.33 -10.52
CA GLY A 347 22.33 22.20 -10.84
C GLY A 347 21.24 21.53 -11.69
N VAL A 348 21.34 20.22 -11.94
CA VAL A 348 20.34 19.42 -12.68
C VAL A 348 19.25 18.96 -11.73
N TYR A 349 17.99 19.12 -12.12
CA TYR A 349 16.83 18.56 -11.42
C TYR A 349 16.04 17.67 -12.38
N PHE A 350 15.70 16.47 -11.91
CA PHE A 350 14.88 15.54 -12.66
C PHE A 350 13.49 15.44 -11.99
N VAL A 351 12.45 15.90 -12.68
CA VAL A 351 11.06 15.74 -12.23
C VAL A 351 10.46 14.55 -12.98
N PRO A 352 10.19 13.40 -12.31
CA PRO A 352 9.80 12.18 -12.99
C PRO A 352 8.27 12.06 -13.15
N ALA A 353 7.62 13.08 -13.69
CA ALA A 353 6.18 13.12 -13.92
C ALA A 353 5.77 12.29 -15.15
N PHE A 354 6.12 10.99 -15.20
CA PHE A 354 5.89 10.14 -16.40
C PHE A 354 4.40 9.98 -16.73
N SER A 355 3.56 9.93 -15.69
CA SER A 355 2.09 9.86 -15.80
C SER A 355 1.41 11.03 -15.08
N GLY A 356 2.07 12.18 -15.02
CA GLY A 356 1.64 13.31 -14.23
C GLY A 356 2.27 13.34 -12.82
N LEU A 357 1.90 14.33 -12.03
CA LEU A 357 2.30 14.49 -10.64
C LEU A 357 1.16 14.02 -9.73
N PHE A 358 1.47 13.19 -8.74
CA PHE A 358 0.56 12.72 -7.71
C PHE A 358 0.54 13.68 -6.51
N ALA A 359 0.26 13.18 -5.33
CA ALA A 359 0.22 14.00 -4.13
C ALA A 359 1.52 14.82 -3.94
N PRO A 360 1.41 16.09 -3.53
CA PRO A 360 0.19 16.84 -3.25
C PRO A 360 -0.38 17.58 -4.48
N HIS A 361 0.21 17.45 -5.66
CA HIS A 361 -0.06 18.29 -6.83
C HIS A 361 -1.30 17.89 -7.62
N TRP A 362 -1.52 16.59 -7.81
CA TRP A 362 -2.62 16.00 -8.61
C TRP A 362 -2.76 16.62 -10.01
N ARG A 363 -1.63 16.76 -10.73
CA ARG A 363 -1.53 17.37 -12.06
C ARG A 363 -1.30 16.30 -13.12
N GLY A 364 -2.37 15.81 -13.72
CA GLY A 364 -2.33 14.82 -14.81
C GLY A 364 -1.77 15.36 -16.13
N ASP A 365 -1.74 16.67 -16.30
CA ASP A 365 -1.18 17.39 -17.45
C ASP A 365 0.34 17.51 -17.41
N ALA A 366 0.97 17.33 -16.25
CA ALA A 366 2.43 17.37 -16.12
C ALA A 366 3.11 16.21 -16.83
N ARG A 367 4.33 16.44 -17.34
CA ARG A 367 5.20 15.37 -17.88
C ARG A 367 6.62 15.53 -17.36
N GLY A 368 7.37 14.41 -17.38
CA GLY A 368 8.74 14.36 -16.89
C GLY A 368 9.65 15.36 -17.58
N ALA A 369 10.52 15.99 -16.80
CA ALA A 369 11.48 16.97 -17.32
C ALA A 369 12.83 16.86 -16.61
N ILE A 370 13.91 17.06 -17.37
CA ILE A 370 15.26 17.25 -16.84
C ILE A 370 15.64 18.70 -17.13
N VAL A 371 15.86 19.49 -16.10
CA VAL A 371 16.12 20.94 -16.22
C VAL A 371 17.44 21.34 -15.56
N GLY A 372 17.97 22.51 -15.92
CA GLY A 372 19.18 23.05 -15.33
C GLY A 372 20.49 22.56 -15.96
N MET A 373 20.44 21.77 -17.03
CA MET A 373 21.63 21.22 -17.70
C MET A 373 22.50 22.29 -18.35
N THR A 374 23.82 22.11 -18.22
CA THR A 374 24.87 22.84 -18.90
C THR A 374 25.86 21.86 -19.55
N ARG A 375 26.87 22.35 -20.26
CA ARG A 375 27.94 21.48 -20.83
C ARG A 375 28.81 20.79 -19.75
N TYR A 376 28.73 21.21 -18.51
CA TYR A 376 29.44 20.63 -17.39
C TYR A 376 28.84 19.29 -16.99
N ASN A 377 27.53 19.12 -17.14
CA ASN A 377 26.81 17.97 -16.61
C ASN A 377 27.09 16.68 -17.40
N THR A 378 27.21 15.58 -16.66
CA THR A 378 27.45 14.24 -17.20
C THR A 378 26.30 13.31 -16.80
N LYS A 379 26.35 12.05 -17.26
CA LYS A 379 25.37 11.02 -16.83
C LYS A 379 25.34 10.81 -15.30
N ALA A 380 26.46 11.08 -14.60
CA ALA A 380 26.52 10.98 -13.14
C ALA A 380 25.65 12.03 -12.45
N HIS A 381 25.62 13.27 -12.97
CA HIS A 381 24.73 14.32 -12.45
C HIS A 381 23.25 13.99 -12.70
N ILE A 382 22.92 13.34 -13.84
CA ILE A 382 21.57 12.88 -14.13
C ILE A 382 21.17 11.76 -13.15
N ALA A 383 22.05 10.79 -12.92
CA ALA A 383 21.83 9.71 -11.94
C ALA A 383 21.62 10.27 -10.52
N ARG A 384 22.44 11.26 -10.14
CA ARG A 384 22.32 11.96 -8.85
C ARG A 384 20.97 12.67 -8.73
N ALA A 385 20.60 13.47 -9.74
CA ALA A 385 19.32 14.16 -9.77
C ALA A 385 18.10 13.21 -9.72
N ALA A 386 18.22 12.02 -10.33
CA ALA A 386 17.17 11.00 -10.27
C ALA A 386 16.98 10.41 -8.87
N LEU A 387 18.07 10.13 -8.12
CA LEU A 387 17.97 9.72 -6.72
C LEU A 387 17.38 10.84 -5.87
N GLU A 388 17.89 12.06 -5.99
CA GLU A 388 17.43 13.23 -5.24
C GLU A 388 15.95 13.56 -5.51
N ALA A 389 15.43 13.27 -6.70
CA ALA A 389 14.01 13.45 -7.04
C ALA A 389 13.08 12.68 -6.11
N THR A 390 13.45 11.45 -5.71
CA THR A 390 12.68 10.66 -4.75
C THR A 390 12.60 11.36 -3.39
N ALA A 391 13.71 11.91 -2.93
CA ALA A 391 13.76 12.62 -1.65
C ALA A 391 12.97 13.94 -1.68
N PHE A 392 13.04 14.68 -2.78
CA PHE A 392 12.26 15.92 -2.93
C PHE A 392 10.76 15.65 -2.95
N GLN A 393 10.30 14.63 -3.68
CA GLN A 393 8.88 14.25 -3.69
C GLN A 393 8.41 13.80 -2.29
N THR A 394 9.23 13.04 -1.55
CA THR A 394 8.95 12.66 -0.16
C THR A 394 8.84 13.89 0.74
N ARG A 395 9.67 14.91 0.54
CA ARG A 395 9.58 16.18 1.27
C ARG A 395 8.27 16.92 1.00
N GLU A 396 7.80 16.96 -0.24
CA GLU A 396 6.51 17.59 -0.58
C GLU A 396 5.34 16.89 0.10
N VAL A 397 5.36 15.54 0.15
CA VAL A 397 4.36 14.75 0.86
C VAL A 397 4.42 15.02 2.37
N LEU A 398 5.61 15.08 2.97
CA LEU A 398 5.78 15.40 4.39
C LEU A 398 5.27 16.81 4.72
N ASP A 399 5.62 17.81 3.90
CA ASP A 399 5.15 19.20 4.09
C ASP A 399 3.62 19.27 4.11
N ALA A 400 2.95 18.50 3.23
CA ALA A 400 1.50 18.38 3.21
C ALA A 400 0.95 17.68 4.46
N MET A 401 1.59 16.57 4.90
CA MET A 401 1.18 15.85 6.12
C MET A 401 1.29 16.71 7.37
N GLU A 402 2.38 17.45 7.53
CA GLU A 402 2.57 18.35 8.67
C GLU A 402 1.61 19.55 8.62
N ALA A 403 1.30 20.07 7.42
CA ALA A 403 0.36 21.15 7.24
C ALA A 403 -1.08 20.74 7.62
N ASP A 404 -1.49 19.50 7.30
CA ASP A 404 -2.83 18.99 7.60
C ASP A 404 -2.97 18.52 9.05
N SER A 405 -2.03 17.68 9.52
CA SER A 405 -2.07 17.09 10.87
C SER A 405 -1.72 18.08 12.00
N LYS A 406 -0.97 19.16 11.69
CA LYS A 406 -0.34 20.07 12.66
C LYS A 406 0.69 19.36 13.57
N VAL A 407 1.10 18.16 13.21
CA VAL A 407 2.09 17.36 13.93
C VAL A 407 3.38 17.31 13.11
N LYS A 408 4.53 17.56 13.77
CA LYS A 408 5.82 17.44 13.13
C LYS A 408 6.31 15.99 13.18
N LEU A 409 6.93 15.57 12.09
CA LEU A 409 7.59 14.28 12.02
C LEU A 409 8.86 14.31 12.90
N GLU A 410 8.94 13.40 13.85
CA GLU A 410 10.15 13.25 14.70
C GLU A 410 11.18 12.33 14.02
N GLN A 411 10.72 11.29 13.33
CA GLN A 411 11.53 10.27 12.72
C GLN A 411 10.79 9.61 11.56
N LEU A 412 11.46 9.44 10.41
CA LEU A 412 10.92 8.66 9.30
C LEU A 412 11.46 7.23 9.34
N ARG A 413 10.58 6.25 9.52
CA ARG A 413 10.91 4.84 9.39
C ARG A 413 10.79 4.41 7.94
N VAL A 414 11.78 3.69 7.42
CA VAL A 414 11.85 3.35 5.99
C VAL A 414 12.00 1.86 5.78
N ASP A 415 11.45 1.39 4.68
CA ASP A 415 11.61 0.04 4.16
C ASP A 415 11.53 0.02 2.63
N GLY A 416 11.64 -1.17 2.02
CA GLY A 416 11.62 -1.34 0.58
C GLY A 416 13.03 -1.34 -0.05
N GLY A 417 13.09 -1.81 -1.30
CA GLY A 417 14.36 -2.14 -1.95
C GLY A 417 15.33 -0.98 -2.16
N MET A 418 14.83 0.27 -2.30
CA MET A 418 15.71 1.42 -2.51
C MET A 418 16.41 1.90 -1.21
N THR A 419 16.00 1.41 -0.04
CA THR A 419 16.67 1.76 1.24
C THR A 419 18.09 1.21 1.35
N ALA A 420 18.47 0.28 0.46
CA ALA A 420 19.84 -0.18 0.32
C ALA A 420 20.81 0.90 -0.22
N ASN A 421 20.28 1.99 -0.79
CA ASN A 421 21.07 3.10 -1.33
C ASN A 421 21.33 4.13 -0.24
N ASP A 422 22.57 4.13 0.29
CA ASP A 422 22.98 5.03 1.38
C ASP A 422 22.98 6.50 0.99
N LEU A 423 23.37 6.79 -0.27
CA LEU A 423 23.38 8.15 -0.79
C LEU A 423 21.98 8.76 -0.82
N LEU A 424 20.97 7.96 -1.26
CA LEU A 424 19.58 8.38 -1.23
C LEU A 424 19.10 8.59 0.20
N MET A 425 19.37 7.66 1.11
CA MET A 425 18.87 7.73 2.49
C MET A 425 19.49 8.89 3.26
N GLN A 426 20.79 9.17 3.08
CA GLN A 426 21.42 10.35 3.67
C GLN A 426 20.80 11.64 3.10
N PHE A 427 20.65 11.75 1.78
CA PHE A 427 20.03 12.91 1.16
C PHE A 427 18.56 13.07 1.60
N GLN A 428 17.85 11.95 1.81
CA GLN A 428 16.48 11.98 2.37
C GLN A 428 16.47 12.60 3.77
N ALA A 429 17.37 12.18 4.66
CA ALA A 429 17.49 12.78 6.00
C ALA A 429 17.80 14.29 5.91
N ASP A 430 18.72 14.66 5.02
CA ASP A 430 19.14 16.04 4.80
C ASP A 430 18.01 16.95 4.34
N ILE A 431 17.23 16.49 3.34
CA ILE A 431 16.17 17.31 2.73
C ILE A 431 14.92 17.37 3.61
N LEU A 432 14.65 16.32 4.40
CA LEU A 432 13.55 16.30 5.37
C LEU A 432 13.87 17.12 6.64
N ASP A 433 15.14 17.31 6.97
CA ASP A 433 15.60 17.79 8.28
C ASP A 433 15.14 16.87 9.43
N THR A 434 15.15 15.57 9.19
CA THR A 434 14.60 14.57 10.11
C THR A 434 15.41 13.29 10.01
N GLU A 435 15.57 12.58 11.13
CA GLU A 435 16.26 11.29 11.13
C GLU A 435 15.50 10.25 10.29
N VAL A 436 16.22 9.49 9.46
CA VAL A 436 15.71 8.37 8.68
C VAL A 436 16.23 7.07 9.28
N VAL A 437 15.37 6.11 9.55
CA VAL A 437 15.71 4.88 10.28
C VAL A 437 15.22 3.64 9.57
N LEU A 438 16.13 2.70 9.33
CA LEU A 438 15.88 1.39 8.74
C LEU A 438 15.79 0.33 9.84
N PRO A 439 14.75 -0.51 9.91
CA PRO A 439 14.63 -1.61 10.85
C PRO A 439 15.51 -2.81 10.45
N VAL A 440 15.83 -3.67 11.42
CA VAL A 440 16.52 -4.94 11.18
C VAL A 440 15.67 -5.89 10.31
N VAL A 441 14.37 -5.97 10.58
CA VAL A 441 13.45 -6.81 9.80
C VAL A 441 12.89 -5.99 8.64
N ALA A 442 13.31 -6.30 7.43
CA ALA A 442 12.89 -5.59 6.22
C ALA A 442 11.45 -5.94 5.78
N GLU A 443 10.94 -7.10 6.18
CA GLU A 443 9.59 -7.61 5.81
C GLU A 443 8.49 -7.01 6.71
N THR A 444 8.49 -5.69 6.84
CA THR A 444 7.62 -4.94 7.77
C THR A 444 6.13 -5.11 7.45
N THR A 445 5.77 -5.24 6.18
CA THR A 445 4.39 -5.45 5.72
C THR A 445 3.83 -6.79 6.23
N ALA A 446 4.52 -7.88 5.95
CA ALA A 446 4.10 -9.20 6.43
C ALA A 446 4.16 -9.29 7.96
N LEU A 447 5.19 -8.69 8.58
CA LEU A 447 5.34 -8.65 10.04
C LEU A 447 4.19 -7.91 10.72
N GLY A 448 3.69 -6.82 10.13
CA GLY A 448 2.52 -6.09 10.64
C GLY A 448 1.26 -6.96 10.70
N ALA A 449 1.00 -7.72 9.63
CA ALA A 449 -0.12 -8.66 9.61
C ALA A 449 0.08 -9.80 10.65
N ALA A 450 1.32 -10.30 10.80
CA ALA A 450 1.64 -11.28 11.83
C ALA A 450 1.38 -10.73 13.23
N TYR A 451 1.81 -9.50 13.53
CA TYR A 451 1.58 -8.86 14.81
C TYR A 451 0.08 -8.68 15.11
N ALA A 452 -0.70 -8.18 14.14
CA ALA A 452 -2.14 -8.04 14.30
C ALA A 452 -2.80 -9.39 14.64
N ALA A 453 -2.45 -10.47 13.91
CA ALA A 453 -2.97 -11.80 14.17
C ALA A 453 -2.51 -12.37 15.52
N GLY A 454 -1.24 -12.18 15.86
CA GLY A 454 -0.67 -12.66 17.12
C GLY A 454 -1.27 -11.97 18.35
N ILE A 455 -1.54 -10.67 18.27
CA ILE A 455 -2.21 -9.90 19.32
C ILE A 455 -3.65 -10.42 19.52
N ALA A 456 -4.37 -10.68 18.46
CA ALA A 456 -5.74 -11.17 18.52
C ALA A 456 -5.89 -12.52 19.26
N VAL A 457 -4.83 -13.35 19.26
CA VAL A 457 -4.83 -14.69 19.90
C VAL A 457 -3.96 -14.75 21.16
N GLY A 458 -3.39 -13.62 21.60
CA GLY A 458 -2.54 -13.54 22.80
C GLY A 458 -1.15 -14.18 22.62
N PHE A 459 -0.65 -14.29 21.39
CA PHE A 459 0.74 -14.68 21.13
C PHE A 459 1.70 -13.53 21.46
N TRP A 460 1.32 -12.30 21.15
CA TRP A 460 1.86 -11.05 21.70
C TRP A 460 0.78 -10.36 22.54
N THR A 461 1.18 -9.63 23.58
CA THR A 461 0.25 -9.04 24.53
C THR A 461 -0.39 -7.73 24.03
N GLY A 462 0.30 -7.03 23.12
CA GLY A 462 -0.16 -5.75 22.56
C GLY A 462 0.92 -5.00 21.81
N GLU A 463 0.67 -3.71 21.61
CA GLU A 463 1.58 -2.79 20.90
C GLU A 463 2.96 -2.67 21.58
N GLU A 464 3.02 -2.86 22.91
CA GLU A 464 4.27 -2.82 23.69
C GLU A 464 5.24 -3.93 23.24
N ASP A 465 4.74 -5.15 22.97
CA ASP A 465 5.58 -6.25 22.48
C ASP A 465 6.12 -5.95 21.08
N VAL A 466 5.28 -5.35 20.22
CA VAL A 466 5.71 -4.93 18.87
C VAL A 466 6.82 -3.89 18.95
N VAL A 467 6.67 -2.89 19.82
CA VAL A 467 7.70 -1.87 20.06
C VAL A 467 8.98 -2.50 20.62
N ALA A 468 8.87 -3.47 21.53
CA ALA A 468 10.03 -4.15 22.12
C ALA A 468 10.78 -5.03 21.09
N ASN A 469 10.07 -5.65 20.15
CA ASN A 469 10.67 -6.44 19.07
C ASN A 469 11.28 -5.57 17.96
N TRP A 470 10.80 -4.31 17.81
CA TRP A 470 11.32 -3.42 16.80
C TRP A 470 12.75 -2.98 17.13
N SER A 471 13.67 -3.18 16.21
CA SER A 471 15.06 -2.80 16.38
C SER A 471 15.60 -2.12 15.13
N GLU A 472 16.48 -1.15 15.36
CA GLU A 472 17.13 -0.34 14.34
C GLU A 472 18.34 -1.08 13.76
N ALA A 473 18.42 -1.15 12.43
CA ALA A 473 19.61 -1.62 11.71
C ALA A 473 20.53 -0.46 11.34
N LYS A 474 19.94 0.67 10.89
CA LYS A 474 20.72 1.83 10.43
C LYS A 474 19.93 3.12 10.61
N ARG A 475 20.68 4.20 10.84
CA ARG A 475 20.15 5.56 11.01
C ARG A 475 20.99 6.56 10.23
N TRP A 476 20.30 7.46 9.51
CA TRP A 476 20.90 8.63 8.87
C TRP A 476 20.37 9.89 9.55
N LYS A 477 21.28 10.80 9.87
CA LYS A 477 20.95 12.07 10.50
C LYS A 477 21.14 13.22 9.51
N PRO A 478 20.35 14.30 9.62
CA PRO A 478 20.54 15.48 8.79
C PRO A 478 21.95 16.08 9.01
N GLU A 479 22.67 16.28 7.90
CA GLU A 479 24.01 16.90 7.89
C GLU A 479 24.05 18.17 7.01
N MET A 480 23.02 18.39 6.18
CA MET A 480 22.94 19.52 5.27
C MET A 480 22.64 20.82 6.01
N GLU A 481 23.46 21.85 5.70
CA GLU A 481 23.23 23.20 6.23
C GLU A 481 21.84 23.76 5.81
N PRO A 482 21.11 24.44 6.71
CA PRO A 482 19.76 24.94 6.41
C PRO A 482 19.67 25.82 5.16
N ALA A 483 20.65 26.70 4.92
CA ALA A 483 20.67 27.57 3.75
C ALA A 483 20.77 26.80 2.43
N GLU A 484 21.52 25.70 2.43
CA GLU A 484 21.67 24.82 1.26
C GLU A 484 20.36 24.04 1.03
N ARG A 485 19.75 23.49 2.08
CA ARG A 485 18.45 22.83 2.01
C ARG A 485 17.39 23.74 1.41
N GLU A 486 17.28 24.96 1.92
CA GLU A 486 16.33 25.95 1.37
C GLU A 486 16.61 26.29 -0.10
N ARG A 487 17.90 26.40 -0.47
CA ARG A 487 18.30 26.64 -1.87
C ARG A 487 17.82 25.50 -2.77
N GLN A 488 18.05 24.26 -2.37
CA GLN A 488 17.66 23.09 -3.15
C GLN A 488 16.13 22.97 -3.28
N LEU A 489 15.38 23.18 -2.20
CA LEU A 489 13.92 23.17 -2.22
C LEU A 489 13.34 24.26 -3.13
N ARG A 490 13.93 25.46 -3.14
CA ARG A 490 13.51 26.52 -4.09
C ARG A 490 13.75 26.12 -5.53
N GLN A 491 14.89 25.46 -5.83
CA GLN A 491 15.19 25.00 -7.20
C GLN A 491 14.28 23.85 -7.61
N TRP A 492 13.98 22.93 -6.70
CA TRP A 492 13.00 21.87 -6.93
C TRP A 492 11.62 22.42 -7.31
N LYS A 493 11.07 23.35 -6.51
CA LYS A 493 9.82 24.03 -6.85
C LYS A 493 9.83 24.67 -8.23
N LYS A 494 10.98 25.27 -8.61
CA LYS A 494 11.15 25.83 -9.94
C LYS A 494 11.17 24.74 -11.02
N ALA A 495 11.79 23.60 -10.75
CA ALA A 495 11.78 22.46 -11.67
C ALA A 495 10.37 21.90 -11.89
N ILE A 496 9.59 21.71 -10.82
CA ILE A 496 8.17 21.33 -10.91
C ILE A 496 7.39 22.26 -11.80
N SER A 497 7.56 23.58 -11.67
CA SER A 497 6.85 24.55 -12.50
C SER A 497 7.15 24.46 -14.00
N LYS A 498 8.18 23.70 -14.41
CA LYS A 498 8.54 23.49 -15.82
C LYS A 498 7.89 22.24 -16.42
N THR A 499 7.20 21.46 -15.61
CA THR A 499 6.52 20.22 -16.04
C THR A 499 5.02 20.40 -16.21
N LEU A 500 4.47 21.49 -15.68
CA LEU A 500 3.04 21.78 -15.69
C LEU A 500 2.58 22.28 -17.06
N ASP A 501 1.29 22.10 -17.35
CA ASP A 501 0.63 22.55 -18.58
C ASP A 501 1.30 21.97 -19.85
N TRP A 502 1.83 20.74 -19.74
CA TRP A 502 2.53 20.09 -20.85
C TRP A 502 1.57 19.39 -21.82
N VAL A 503 0.50 18.80 -21.28
CA VAL A 503 -0.54 18.14 -22.09
C VAL A 503 -1.66 19.13 -22.34
N ASP A 504 -1.89 19.48 -23.61
CA ASP A 504 -3.00 20.33 -24.00
C ASP A 504 -4.34 19.61 -23.79
N GLU A 505 -5.37 20.31 -23.31
CA GLU A 505 -6.71 19.75 -23.06
C GLU A 505 -7.39 19.22 -24.33
N ASP A 506 -6.97 19.69 -25.48
CA ASP A 506 -7.53 19.33 -26.81
C ASP A 506 -6.97 17.99 -27.36
N VAL A 507 -6.08 17.30 -26.64
CA VAL A 507 -5.40 16.04 -27.07
C VAL A 507 -5.80 14.87 -26.16
N LYS A 508 -7.06 14.82 -25.76
CA LYS A 508 -7.62 13.67 -25.03
C LYS A 508 -8.33 12.70 -25.95
#